data_61e1ec77667c7e7bac962dd62fceea3c
#
_entry.id   61e1ec77667c7e7bac962dd62fceea3c
#
_cell.length_a   1.000
_cell.length_b   1.000
_cell.length_c   1.000
_cell.angle_alpha   90.00
_cell.angle_beta   90.00
_cell.angle_gamma   90.00
#
_symmetry.space_group_name_H-M   'P 1'
#
loop_
_entity.id
_entity.type
_entity.pdbx_description
1 polymer ?
#
loop_
_entity_poly.entity_id
_entity_poly.type
_entity_poly.pdbx_seq_one_letter_code
_entity_poly.pdbx_strand_id
1 'polypeptide(L)'
;FPFKWRRLSFLLNHIGLFVALIAATLGNADMQRLKMTTRMGSAEWRATDDKGQLIELPLAIELKDFTIDEYPPKLMLIDNETGRTLPEKSPEHVLLEEGVIKGTLQDWQLTIEQSIPMAASVATEDTLKFTEFHSMGATYAVYLKAVNQKNQTTKEGWVSCGSFLFPYKAIRLDSLTSLVMPEREPQRFASEVKIYTQEGTITEGTIEVNRPMEIEGWKIYQLSYDETKGRWSDVSVFELVRDPWLPFVYAGIIMMMAGAVCLFVSAQKRKEEDKA
;
A
#
# COMPACT_ATOMS: atom_id res chain seq x y z
N PHE A 1 45.91 -34.21 9.31
CA PHE A 1 46.01 -32.77 9.68
C PHE A 1 44.73 -32.42 10.43
N PRO A 2 44.81 -32.05 11.72
CA PRO A 2 43.65 -31.60 12.44
C PRO A 2 43.12 -30.31 11.80
N PHE A 3 41.91 -30.35 11.28
CA PHE A 3 41.24 -29.22 10.68
C PHE A 3 41.03 -28.14 11.74
N LYS A 4 41.73 -27.03 11.65
CA LYS A 4 41.70 -25.96 12.67
C LYS A 4 40.48 -25.07 12.42
N TRP A 5 39.34 -25.44 12.94
CA TRP A 5 38.05 -24.71 12.89
C TRP A 5 38.19 -23.21 13.18
N ARG A 6 39.09 -22.85 14.09
CA ARG A 6 39.36 -21.45 14.43
C ARG A 6 39.99 -20.65 13.29
N ARG A 7 40.86 -21.29 12.46
CA ARG A 7 41.41 -20.62 11.28
C ARG A 7 40.38 -20.47 10.18
N LEU A 8 39.50 -21.46 10.05
CA LEU A 8 38.41 -21.41 9.09
C LEU A 8 37.40 -20.30 9.47
N SER A 9 36.98 -20.23 10.74
CA SER A 9 36.10 -19.18 11.24
C SER A 9 36.70 -17.79 11.00
N PHE A 10 37.98 -17.58 11.31
CA PHE A 10 38.68 -16.33 11.06
C PHE A 10 38.65 -15.98 9.57
N LEU A 11 38.99 -16.93 8.70
CA LEU A 11 39.03 -16.75 7.26
C LEU A 11 37.64 -16.40 6.69
N LEU A 12 36.63 -17.16 7.06
CA LEU A 12 35.23 -16.92 6.60
C LEU A 12 34.70 -15.56 7.01
N ASN A 13 34.95 -15.14 8.27
CA ASN A 13 34.49 -13.82 8.72
C ASN A 13 35.19 -12.68 8.00
N HIS A 14 36.52 -12.75 7.81
CA HIS A 14 37.24 -11.67 7.18
C HIS A 14 37.05 -11.61 5.67
N ILE A 15 37.04 -12.74 4.97
CA ILE A 15 36.75 -12.78 3.54
C ILE A 15 35.29 -12.39 3.31
N GLY A 16 34.32 -12.89 4.12
CA GLY A 16 32.91 -12.54 4.01
C GLY A 16 32.69 -11.04 4.19
N LEU A 17 33.31 -10.44 5.21
CA LEU A 17 33.27 -9.00 5.42
C LEU A 17 33.83 -8.22 4.23
N PHE A 18 35.02 -8.65 3.74
CA PHE A 18 35.68 -7.99 2.61
C PHE A 18 34.82 -8.07 1.34
N VAL A 19 34.28 -9.23 1.03
CA VAL A 19 33.38 -9.43 -0.11
C VAL A 19 32.12 -8.56 0.03
N ALA A 20 31.49 -8.55 1.21
CA ALA A 20 30.30 -7.73 1.44
C ALA A 20 30.57 -6.23 1.29
N LEU A 21 31.69 -5.73 1.84
CA LEU A 21 32.06 -4.32 1.74
C LEU A 21 32.39 -3.89 0.31
N ILE A 22 33.21 -4.69 -0.41
CA ILE A 22 33.52 -4.39 -1.82
C ILE A 22 32.26 -4.41 -2.66
N ALA A 23 31.44 -5.48 -2.53
CA ALA A 23 30.21 -5.61 -3.31
C ALA A 23 29.22 -4.48 -3.01
N ALA A 24 29.08 -4.04 -1.75
CA ALA A 24 28.26 -2.90 -1.38
C ALA A 24 28.77 -1.58 -1.97
N THR A 25 30.10 -1.39 -2.00
CA THR A 25 30.71 -0.17 -2.55
C THR A 25 30.54 -0.11 -4.06
N LEU A 26 30.83 -1.22 -4.77
CA LEU A 26 30.66 -1.31 -6.23
C LEU A 26 29.17 -1.30 -6.60
N GLY A 27 28.33 -1.96 -5.80
CA GLY A 27 26.88 -1.96 -5.99
C GLY A 27 26.29 -0.56 -5.95
N ASN A 28 26.74 0.31 -5.05
CA ASN A 28 26.26 1.69 -5.01
C ASN A 28 26.60 2.49 -6.29
N ALA A 29 27.69 2.14 -6.98
CA ALA A 29 28.08 2.78 -8.24
C ALA A 29 27.32 2.23 -9.45
N ASP A 30 27.02 0.92 -9.46
CA ASP A 30 26.42 0.22 -10.61
C ASP A 30 24.91 0.02 -10.47
N MET A 31 24.33 0.32 -9.30
CA MET A 31 22.88 0.20 -9.06
C MET A 31 22.12 1.19 -9.92
N GLN A 32 21.18 0.67 -10.65
CA GLN A 32 20.24 1.48 -11.43
C GLN A 32 18.90 1.53 -10.69
N ARG A 33 18.40 2.74 -10.45
CA ARG A 33 17.10 3.00 -9.86
C ARG A 33 16.37 3.98 -10.76
N LEU A 34 15.27 3.53 -11.34
CA LEU A 34 14.54 4.26 -12.37
C LEU A 34 13.07 4.32 -12.00
N LYS A 35 12.39 5.39 -12.39
CA LYS A 35 10.94 5.57 -12.22
C LYS A 35 10.27 5.54 -13.58
N MET A 36 9.28 4.66 -13.72
CA MET A 36 8.48 4.53 -14.93
C MET A 36 7.02 4.83 -14.61
N THR A 37 6.43 5.75 -15.36
CA THR A 37 5.00 6.05 -15.26
C THR A 37 4.28 5.37 -16.41
N THR A 38 3.41 4.43 -16.08
CA THR A 38 2.60 3.70 -17.06
C THR A 38 1.15 4.15 -17.00
N ARG A 39 0.49 4.12 -18.14
CA ARG A 39 -0.94 4.39 -18.27
C ARG A 39 -1.66 3.14 -18.76
N MET A 40 -2.88 2.93 -18.27
CA MET A 40 -3.70 1.78 -18.65
C MET A 40 -3.82 1.65 -20.17
N GLY A 41 -3.58 0.44 -20.71
CA GLY A 41 -3.67 0.12 -22.12
C GLY A 41 -2.55 0.67 -23.01
N SER A 42 -1.48 1.23 -22.41
CA SER A 42 -0.31 1.72 -23.14
C SER A 42 0.97 1.09 -22.61
N ALA A 43 1.76 0.50 -23.49
CA ALA A 43 3.07 -0.02 -23.12
C ALA A 43 4.09 1.13 -23.06
N GLU A 44 4.83 1.23 -21.95
CA GLU A 44 5.89 2.22 -21.73
C GLU A 44 7.22 1.48 -21.53
N TRP A 45 8.29 1.96 -22.19
CA TRP A 45 9.65 1.41 -22.12
C TRP A 45 10.69 2.44 -21.67
N ARG A 46 10.25 3.67 -21.40
CA ARG A 46 11.11 4.75 -20.95
C ARG A 46 10.90 4.99 -19.46
N ALA A 47 11.98 5.21 -18.77
CA ALA A 47 11.99 5.53 -17.35
C ALA A 47 12.90 6.75 -17.10
N THR A 48 12.75 7.39 -15.96
CA THR A 48 13.58 8.50 -15.53
C THR A 48 14.49 8.08 -14.38
N ASP A 49 15.74 8.51 -14.38
CA ASP A 49 16.64 8.39 -13.27
C ASP A 49 16.39 9.48 -12.19
N ASP A 50 17.15 9.44 -11.11
CA ASP A 50 17.06 10.41 -10.02
C ASP A 50 17.47 11.85 -10.44
N LYS A 51 18.11 12.00 -11.60
CA LYS A 51 18.50 13.31 -12.19
C LYS A 51 17.45 13.81 -13.19
N GLY A 52 16.38 13.04 -13.41
CA GLY A 52 15.35 13.36 -14.40
C GLY A 52 15.75 13.05 -15.84
N GLN A 53 16.82 12.29 -16.08
CA GLN A 53 17.22 11.88 -17.42
C GLN A 53 16.34 10.70 -17.87
N LEU A 54 15.87 10.76 -19.12
CA LEU A 54 15.07 9.73 -19.74
C LEU A 54 15.99 8.59 -20.23
N ILE A 55 15.68 7.38 -19.82
CA ILE A 55 16.43 6.16 -20.13
C ILE A 55 15.48 5.18 -20.81
N GLU A 56 15.89 4.63 -21.96
CA GLU A 56 15.18 3.54 -22.63
C GLU A 56 15.59 2.20 -22.03
N LEU A 57 14.62 1.37 -21.73
CA LEU A 57 14.79 0.06 -21.13
C LEU A 57 14.65 -1.06 -22.17
N PRO A 58 15.30 -2.23 -21.95
CA PRO A 58 15.12 -3.40 -22.78
C PRO A 58 13.78 -4.13 -22.54
N LEU A 59 12.91 -3.54 -21.74
CA LEU A 59 11.59 -4.07 -21.44
C LEU A 59 10.54 -2.95 -21.52
N ALA A 60 9.29 -3.32 -21.81
CA ALA A 60 8.14 -2.42 -21.78
C ALA A 60 7.07 -2.97 -20.84
N ILE A 61 6.44 -2.08 -20.07
CA ILE A 61 5.38 -2.42 -19.12
C ILE A 61 4.07 -1.81 -19.60
N GLU A 62 3.07 -2.64 -19.81
CA GLU A 62 1.69 -2.24 -20.06
C GLU A 62 0.86 -2.46 -18.79
N LEU A 63 0.28 -1.39 -18.26
CA LEU A 63 -0.68 -1.47 -17.17
C LEU A 63 -2.01 -1.98 -17.71
N LYS A 64 -2.49 -3.12 -17.18
CA LYS A 64 -3.78 -3.71 -17.53
C LYS A 64 -4.89 -3.22 -16.61
N ASP A 65 -4.61 -3.19 -15.31
CA ASP A 65 -5.53 -2.74 -14.29
C ASP A 65 -4.77 -2.23 -13.08
N PHE A 66 -5.39 -1.32 -12.33
CA PHE A 66 -4.90 -0.83 -11.05
C PHE A 66 -6.03 -0.91 -10.03
N THR A 67 -5.76 -1.57 -8.91
CA THR A 67 -6.74 -1.82 -7.87
C THR A 67 -6.23 -1.33 -6.52
N ILE A 68 -7.08 -0.64 -5.79
CA ILE A 68 -6.92 -0.39 -4.36
C ILE A 68 -8.01 -1.14 -3.62
N ASP A 69 -7.63 -2.18 -2.87
CA ASP A 69 -8.52 -2.77 -1.88
C ASP A 69 -8.59 -1.83 -0.69
N GLU A 70 -9.80 -1.52 -0.25
CA GLU A 70 -10.03 -0.55 0.82
C GLU A 70 -10.74 -1.23 1.99
N TYR A 71 -10.45 -0.77 3.21
CA TYR A 71 -11.21 -1.19 4.38
C TYR A 71 -12.70 -0.80 4.24
N PRO A 72 -13.61 -1.50 4.95
CA PRO A 72 -15.01 -1.14 4.98
C PRO A 72 -15.18 0.34 5.33
N PRO A 73 -16.16 1.04 4.70
CA PRO A 73 -16.42 2.43 5.04
C PRO A 73 -16.90 2.54 6.49
N LYS A 74 -16.65 3.68 7.11
CA LYS A 74 -16.99 3.92 8.51
C LYS A 74 -17.76 5.23 8.67
N LEU A 75 -18.68 5.25 9.63
CA LEU A 75 -19.37 6.48 10.06
C LEU A 75 -18.70 6.99 11.34
N MET A 76 -18.54 8.29 11.42
CA MET A 76 -17.91 8.98 12.55
C MET A 76 -18.63 10.29 12.85
N LEU A 77 -18.50 10.76 14.08
CA LEU A 77 -18.91 12.12 14.45
C LEU A 77 -17.73 13.09 14.36
N ILE A 78 -17.98 14.27 13.86
CA ILE A 78 -17.04 15.39 13.89
C ILE A 78 -17.65 16.59 14.58
N ASP A 79 -16.79 17.36 15.21
CA ASP A 79 -17.10 18.69 15.74
C ASP A 79 -17.20 19.69 14.57
N ASN A 80 -18.29 20.45 14.51
CA ASN A 80 -18.58 21.36 13.40
C ASN A 80 -17.67 22.60 13.35
N GLU A 81 -17.05 22.96 14.47
CA GLU A 81 -16.19 24.15 14.57
C GLU A 81 -14.75 23.80 14.22
N THR A 82 -14.26 22.68 14.74
CA THR A 82 -12.84 22.27 14.59
C THR A 82 -12.59 21.26 13.49
N GLY A 83 -13.64 20.56 13.02
CA GLY A 83 -13.54 19.44 12.07
C GLY A 83 -12.92 18.16 12.65
N ARG A 84 -12.63 18.13 13.96
CA ARG A 84 -12.00 16.98 14.62
C ARG A 84 -13.02 15.89 14.91
N THR A 85 -12.55 14.65 14.89
CA THR A 85 -13.35 13.47 15.24
C THR A 85 -13.70 13.44 16.71
N LEU A 86 -14.87 12.89 17.04
CA LEU A 86 -15.38 12.78 18.40
C LEU A 86 -15.54 11.33 18.85
N PRO A 87 -15.17 11.00 20.11
CA PRO A 87 -14.38 11.80 21.04
C PRO A 87 -12.93 12.02 20.55
N GLU A 88 -12.34 13.18 20.79
CA GLU A 88 -11.04 13.55 20.21
C GLU A 88 -9.89 12.58 20.55
N LYS A 89 -9.86 12.06 21.80
CA LYS A 89 -8.79 11.16 22.27
C LYS A 89 -8.95 9.71 21.81
N SER A 90 -10.19 9.27 21.54
CA SER A 90 -10.51 7.91 21.15
C SER A 90 -11.72 7.95 20.22
N PRO A 91 -11.52 8.26 18.94
CA PRO A 91 -12.61 8.42 17.98
C PRO A 91 -13.46 7.15 17.86
N GLU A 92 -14.76 7.30 18.09
CA GLU A 92 -15.72 6.22 17.88
C GLU A 92 -16.09 6.13 16.41
N HIS A 93 -16.34 4.90 15.92
CA HIS A 93 -16.80 4.67 14.57
C HIS A 93 -17.76 3.49 14.48
N VAL A 94 -18.60 3.51 13.47
CA VAL A 94 -19.43 2.37 13.06
C VAL A 94 -18.94 1.91 11.70
N LEU A 95 -18.42 0.68 11.64
CA LEU A 95 -18.01 0.05 10.37
C LEU A 95 -19.26 -0.38 9.60
N LEU A 96 -19.28 -0.10 8.31
CA LEU A 96 -20.35 -0.49 7.40
C LEU A 96 -19.97 -1.78 6.67
N GLU A 97 -19.94 -2.87 7.42
CA GLU A 97 -19.78 -4.22 6.86
C GLU A 97 -21.12 -4.76 6.34
N GLU A 98 -21.05 -5.83 5.55
CA GLU A 98 -22.25 -6.47 5.03
C GLU A 98 -23.19 -6.93 6.15
N GLY A 99 -24.47 -6.54 6.06
CA GLY A 99 -25.48 -6.87 7.07
C GLY A 99 -25.55 -5.93 8.27
N VAL A 100 -24.66 -4.94 8.39
CA VAL A 100 -24.75 -3.93 9.46
C VAL A 100 -25.84 -2.91 9.14
N ILE A 101 -26.93 -2.96 9.91
CA ILE A 101 -28.08 -2.06 9.76
C ILE A 101 -28.26 -1.09 10.94
N LYS A 102 -27.49 -1.23 12.02
CA LYS A 102 -27.57 -0.40 13.22
C LYS A 102 -26.20 -0.15 13.81
N GLY A 103 -26.02 1.02 14.42
CA GLY A 103 -24.81 1.39 15.15
C GLY A 103 -25.12 2.47 16.17
N THR A 104 -24.17 2.76 17.06
CA THR A 104 -24.28 3.83 18.04
C THR A 104 -22.98 4.64 18.05
N LEU A 105 -23.11 5.96 18.03
CA LEU A 105 -22.00 6.90 18.17
C LEU A 105 -22.39 7.90 19.25
N GLN A 106 -21.72 7.83 20.39
CA GLN A 106 -22.08 8.60 21.60
C GLN A 106 -23.60 8.44 21.93
N ASP A 107 -24.33 9.56 21.92
CA ASP A 107 -25.77 9.57 22.22
C ASP A 107 -26.65 9.31 20.99
N TRP A 108 -26.06 9.07 19.82
CA TRP A 108 -26.81 8.89 18.58
C TRP A 108 -26.91 7.42 18.19
N GLN A 109 -28.15 6.92 18.11
CA GLN A 109 -28.45 5.61 17.53
C GLN A 109 -28.69 5.77 16.03
N LEU A 110 -27.92 5.03 15.24
CA LEU A 110 -27.97 5.04 13.79
C LEU A 110 -28.74 3.81 13.28
N THR A 111 -29.61 4.02 12.31
CA THR A 111 -30.26 2.95 11.57
C THR A 111 -30.02 3.18 10.08
N ILE A 112 -29.34 2.24 9.43
CA ILE A 112 -29.01 2.31 8.01
C ILE A 112 -30.19 1.70 7.23
N GLU A 113 -30.82 2.49 6.38
CA GLU A 113 -31.99 2.08 5.61
C GLU A 113 -31.61 1.64 4.20
N GLN A 114 -30.58 2.27 3.62
CA GLN A 114 -30.08 1.93 2.29
C GLN A 114 -28.56 2.10 2.23
N SER A 115 -27.89 1.19 1.51
CA SER A 115 -26.47 1.22 1.26
C SER A 115 -26.20 1.01 -0.23
N ILE A 116 -25.46 1.91 -0.85
CA ILE A 116 -25.11 1.86 -2.28
C ILE A 116 -23.58 1.93 -2.40
N PRO A 117 -22.91 0.78 -2.64
CA PRO A 117 -21.46 0.69 -2.72
C PRO A 117 -20.85 1.45 -3.91
N MET A 118 -21.60 1.57 -4.99
CA MET A 118 -21.22 2.26 -6.22
C MET A 118 -22.31 3.28 -6.55
N ALA A 119 -22.17 4.51 -6.09
CA ALA A 119 -23.17 5.54 -6.17
C ALA A 119 -22.69 6.81 -6.87
N ALA A 120 -23.65 7.52 -7.46
CA ALA A 120 -23.50 8.90 -7.92
C ALA A 120 -24.50 9.81 -7.21
N SER A 121 -24.08 11.02 -6.88
CA SER A 121 -24.99 12.03 -6.37
C SER A 121 -25.78 12.67 -7.51
N VAL A 122 -27.10 12.75 -7.34
CA VAL A 122 -28.02 13.41 -8.27
C VAL A 122 -28.68 14.55 -7.52
N ALA A 123 -28.47 15.78 -8.00
CA ALA A 123 -29.16 16.96 -7.49
C ALA A 123 -30.62 16.93 -7.98
N THR A 124 -31.56 17.02 -7.05
CA THR A 124 -32.98 17.29 -7.32
C THR A 124 -33.29 18.71 -6.83
N GLU A 125 -34.45 19.28 -7.21
CA GLU A 125 -34.77 20.68 -6.90
C GLU A 125 -34.61 21.03 -5.40
N ASP A 126 -34.89 20.08 -4.48
CA ASP A 126 -34.85 20.33 -3.05
C ASP A 126 -33.82 19.50 -2.28
N THR A 127 -33.26 18.43 -2.85
CA THR A 127 -32.41 17.49 -2.13
C THR A 127 -31.36 16.83 -3.01
N LEU A 128 -30.26 16.39 -2.37
CA LEU A 128 -29.25 15.54 -2.99
C LEU A 128 -29.63 14.07 -2.71
N LYS A 129 -29.83 13.29 -3.77
CA LYS A 129 -30.06 11.83 -3.69
C LYS A 129 -28.87 11.08 -4.27
N PHE A 130 -28.74 9.81 -3.88
CA PHE A 130 -27.74 8.91 -4.45
C PHE A 130 -28.45 7.77 -5.17
N THR A 131 -27.92 7.39 -6.33
CA THR A 131 -28.38 6.28 -7.16
C THR A 131 -27.21 5.38 -7.54
N GLU A 132 -27.50 4.15 -7.91
CA GLU A 132 -26.46 3.24 -8.42
C GLU A 132 -25.75 3.84 -9.64
N PHE A 133 -24.42 3.72 -9.64
CA PHE A 133 -23.56 4.23 -10.71
C PHE A 133 -22.31 3.35 -10.85
N HIS A 134 -22.35 2.40 -11.77
CA HIS A 134 -21.30 1.43 -11.99
C HIS A 134 -20.23 1.93 -12.99
N SER A 135 -19.61 3.06 -12.68
CA SER A 135 -18.56 3.65 -13.52
C SER A 135 -17.48 4.33 -12.68
N MET A 136 -16.40 4.72 -13.36
CA MET A 136 -15.28 5.46 -12.77
C MET A 136 -15.79 6.67 -12.00
N GLY A 137 -15.25 6.85 -10.79
CA GLY A 137 -15.61 7.95 -9.90
C GLY A 137 -16.82 7.69 -9.01
N ALA A 138 -17.45 6.50 -9.08
CA ALA A 138 -18.50 6.13 -8.12
C ALA A 138 -18.01 6.24 -6.68
N THR A 139 -18.89 6.68 -5.79
CA THR A 139 -18.64 6.79 -4.36
C THR A 139 -19.47 5.77 -3.57
N TYR A 140 -19.15 5.58 -2.30
CA TYR A 140 -20.00 4.84 -1.37
C TYR A 140 -20.96 5.79 -0.69
N ALA A 141 -22.27 5.44 -0.65
CA ALA A 141 -23.29 6.27 -0.01
C ALA A 141 -24.25 5.41 0.81
N VAL A 142 -24.70 5.95 1.94
CA VAL A 142 -25.74 5.35 2.78
C VAL A 142 -26.84 6.36 3.06
N TYR A 143 -28.09 5.90 3.04
CA TYR A 143 -29.22 6.62 3.62
C TYR A 143 -29.49 6.06 5.00
N LEU A 144 -29.53 6.92 6.00
CA LEU A 144 -29.69 6.51 7.38
C LEU A 144 -30.54 7.48 8.19
N LYS A 145 -31.07 6.95 9.29
CA LYS A 145 -31.77 7.69 10.34
C LYS A 145 -30.93 7.69 11.61
N ALA A 146 -30.71 8.85 12.18
CA ALA A 146 -30.01 9.08 13.45
C ALA A 146 -30.98 9.63 14.51
N VAL A 147 -31.05 8.96 15.66
CA VAL A 147 -31.93 9.33 16.78
C VAL A 147 -31.06 9.61 18.00
N ASN A 148 -31.15 10.80 18.56
CA ASN A 148 -30.50 11.14 19.81
C ASN A 148 -31.25 10.51 20.98
N GLN A 149 -30.59 9.71 21.78
CA GLN A 149 -31.22 8.97 22.88
C GLN A 149 -31.61 9.84 24.08
N LYS A 150 -30.96 11.01 24.23
CA LYS A 150 -31.24 11.94 25.34
C LYS A 150 -32.45 12.84 25.10
N ASN A 151 -32.54 13.41 23.91
CA ASN A 151 -33.57 14.41 23.59
C ASN A 151 -34.55 13.96 22.49
N GLN A 152 -34.44 12.72 22.00
CA GLN A 152 -35.29 12.11 20.96
C GLN A 152 -35.27 12.87 19.63
N THR A 153 -34.32 13.76 19.41
CA THR A 153 -34.16 14.44 18.12
C THR A 153 -33.84 13.42 17.03
N THR A 154 -34.54 13.50 15.92
CA THR A 154 -34.32 12.62 14.77
C THR A 154 -33.76 13.42 13.59
N LYS A 155 -32.73 12.88 12.93
CA LYS A 155 -32.18 13.36 11.66
C LYS A 155 -32.10 12.21 10.69
N GLU A 156 -32.35 12.49 9.42
CA GLU A 156 -32.23 11.46 8.37
C GLU A 156 -31.63 12.07 7.11
N GLY A 157 -31.02 11.24 6.29
CA GLY A 157 -30.43 11.68 5.03
C GLY A 157 -29.30 10.81 4.53
N TRP A 158 -28.67 11.26 3.47
CA TRP A 158 -27.54 10.62 2.85
C TRP A 158 -26.22 11.04 3.48
N VAL A 159 -25.31 10.06 3.65
CA VAL A 159 -23.90 10.26 4.00
C VAL A 159 -23.06 9.53 2.98
N SER A 160 -21.99 10.18 2.49
CA SER A 160 -21.08 9.63 1.48
C SER A 160 -19.66 10.13 1.72
N CYS A 161 -18.65 9.27 1.46
CA CYS A 161 -17.25 9.65 1.50
C CYS A 161 -16.82 10.56 0.34
N GLY A 162 -17.65 10.66 -0.72
CA GLY A 162 -17.26 11.37 -1.92
C GLY A 162 -16.26 10.59 -2.81
N SER A 163 -15.85 11.21 -3.90
CA SER A 163 -14.83 10.74 -4.83
C SER A 163 -14.26 11.93 -5.58
N PHE A 164 -13.35 11.71 -6.55
CA PHE A 164 -12.86 12.79 -7.40
C PHE A 164 -13.93 13.42 -8.31
N LEU A 165 -15.06 12.74 -8.55
CA LEU A 165 -16.20 13.26 -9.33
C LEU A 165 -17.33 13.81 -8.47
N PHE A 166 -17.55 13.23 -7.29
CA PHE A 166 -18.70 13.57 -6.46
C PHE A 166 -18.22 14.09 -5.10
N PRO A 167 -18.78 15.23 -4.62
CA PRO A 167 -18.42 15.75 -3.31
C PRO A 167 -18.90 14.80 -2.21
N TYR A 168 -18.21 14.81 -1.05
CA TYR A 168 -18.68 14.11 0.13
C TYR A 168 -20.03 14.69 0.61
N LYS A 169 -20.80 13.88 1.32
CA LYS A 169 -22.06 14.31 1.94
C LYS A 169 -22.09 13.93 3.41
N ALA A 170 -22.42 14.90 4.25
CA ALA A 170 -22.57 14.75 5.70
C ALA A 170 -23.99 15.10 6.13
N ILE A 171 -24.41 14.60 7.31
CA ILE A 171 -25.65 15.00 7.99
C ILE A 171 -25.26 15.88 9.20
N ARG A 172 -25.74 17.10 9.23
CA ARG A 172 -25.64 17.93 10.43
C ARG A 172 -26.64 17.47 11.47
N LEU A 173 -26.17 16.90 12.56
CA LEU A 173 -27.00 16.34 13.61
C LEU A 173 -27.56 17.43 14.53
N ASP A 174 -26.69 18.36 14.95
CA ASP A 174 -27.02 19.52 15.77
C ASP A 174 -26.08 20.72 15.45
N SER A 175 -26.05 21.74 16.33
CA SER A 175 -25.20 22.91 16.13
C SER A 175 -23.70 22.59 16.23
N LEU A 176 -23.32 21.56 17.01
CA LEU A 176 -21.94 21.22 17.34
C LEU A 176 -21.42 20.03 16.57
N THR A 177 -22.30 19.09 16.14
CA THR A 177 -21.86 17.79 15.61
C THR A 177 -22.44 17.50 14.24
N SER A 178 -21.63 16.85 13.41
CA SER A 178 -22.03 16.25 12.12
C SER A 178 -21.63 14.80 12.04
N LEU A 179 -22.46 14.01 11.36
CA LEU A 179 -22.18 12.62 10.99
C LEU A 179 -21.54 12.63 9.61
N VAL A 180 -20.36 12.01 9.51
CA VAL A 180 -19.56 11.95 8.29
C VAL A 180 -19.13 10.53 7.97
N MET A 181 -18.82 10.30 6.71
CA MET A 181 -18.09 9.13 6.22
C MET A 181 -16.76 9.64 5.69
N PRO A 182 -15.64 9.41 6.39
CA PRO A 182 -14.32 9.77 5.89
C PRO A 182 -13.96 8.94 4.65
N GLU A 183 -12.96 9.40 3.92
CA GLU A 183 -12.37 8.62 2.84
C GLU A 183 -11.92 7.25 3.35
N ARG A 184 -12.09 6.22 2.53
CA ARG A 184 -11.77 4.84 2.92
C ARG A 184 -10.27 4.65 2.97
N GLU A 185 -9.80 3.99 4.00
CA GLU A 185 -8.38 3.68 4.17
C GLU A 185 -7.98 2.55 3.20
N PRO A 186 -6.86 2.70 2.47
CA PRO A 186 -6.38 1.65 1.59
C PRO A 186 -5.80 0.49 2.41
N GLN A 187 -6.07 -0.73 1.98
CA GLN A 187 -5.54 -1.96 2.55
C GLN A 187 -4.46 -2.58 1.67
N ARG A 188 -4.64 -2.56 0.35
CA ARG A 188 -3.74 -3.17 -0.62
C ARG A 188 -3.74 -2.37 -1.92
N PHE A 189 -2.56 -2.23 -2.50
CA PHE A 189 -2.37 -1.64 -3.82
C PHE A 189 -1.82 -2.71 -4.75
N ALA A 190 -2.44 -2.89 -5.90
CA ALA A 190 -2.06 -3.88 -6.90
C ALA A 190 -2.17 -3.33 -8.32
N SER A 191 -1.13 -3.58 -9.12
CA SER A 191 -1.13 -3.31 -10.55
C SER A 191 -1.04 -4.62 -11.33
N GLU A 192 -2.03 -4.92 -12.14
CA GLU A 192 -1.93 -5.99 -13.13
C GLU A 192 -1.18 -5.48 -14.34
N VAL A 193 -0.10 -6.16 -14.69
CA VAL A 193 0.80 -5.73 -15.76
C VAL A 193 1.08 -6.82 -16.76
N LYS A 194 1.38 -6.39 -17.97
CA LYS A 194 1.95 -7.21 -19.02
C LYS A 194 3.31 -6.63 -19.41
N ILE A 195 4.35 -7.44 -19.31
CA ILE A 195 5.73 -7.04 -19.57
C ILE A 195 6.23 -7.71 -20.82
N TYR A 196 6.79 -6.91 -21.71
CA TYR A 196 7.40 -7.33 -22.96
C TYR A 196 8.89 -7.11 -22.88
N THR A 197 9.71 -8.11 -23.27
CA THR A 197 11.16 -7.98 -23.33
C THR A 197 11.67 -7.94 -24.75
N GLN A 198 12.87 -7.43 -24.98
CA GLN A 198 13.52 -7.43 -26.30
C GLN A 198 13.78 -8.85 -26.85
N GLU A 199 13.90 -9.85 -25.97
CA GLU A 199 14.05 -11.25 -26.34
C GLU A 199 12.74 -11.88 -26.82
N GLY A 200 11.62 -11.15 -26.82
CA GLY A 200 10.31 -11.62 -27.23
C GLY A 200 9.53 -12.35 -26.13
N THR A 201 10.03 -12.36 -24.90
CA THR A 201 9.29 -12.93 -23.75
C THR A 201 8.16 -11.98 -23.35
N ILE A 202 6.99 -12.57 -23.13
CA ILE A 202 5.81 -11.86 -22.61
C ILE A 202 5.45 -12.48 -21.27
N THR A 203 5.39 -11.67 -20.23
CA THR A 203 5.03 -12.11 -18.87
C THR A 203 3.90 -11.28 -18.34
N GLU A 204 2.87 -11.92 -17.80
CA GLU A 204 1.76 -11.25 -17.11
C GLU A 204 1.86 -11.53 -15.61
N GLY A 205 1.51 -10.54 -14.79
CA GLY A 205 1.55 -10.70 -13.34
C GLY A 205 1.02 -9.48 -12.62
N THR A 206 1.00 -9.59 -11.30
CA THR A 206 0.53 -8.53 -10.39
C THR A 206 1.71 -8.00 -9.58
N ILE A 207 1.88 -6.69 -9.58
CA ILE A 207 2.87 -5.99 -8.77
C ILE A 207 2.11 -5.34 -7.60
N GLU A 208 2.51 -5.68 -6.38
CA GLU A 208 1.93 -5.15 -5.15
C GLU A 208 2.99 -4.38 -4.35
N VAL A 209 2.54 -3.54 -3.44
CA VAL A 209 3.44 -2.95 -2.44
C VAL A 209 4.10 -4.07 -1.63
N ASN A 210 5.44 -4.03 -1.52
CA ASN A 210 6.28 -5.06 -0.87
C ASN A 210 6.32 -6.45 -1.56
N ARG A 211 5.71 -6.60 -2.76
CA ARG A 211 5.78 -7.82 -3.57
C ARG A 211 6.18 -7.47 -5.00
N PRO A 212 7.47 -7.17 -5.22
CA PRO A 212 7.98 -6.81 -6.53
C PRO A 212 7.93 -8.00 -7.50
N MET A 213 7.85 -7.68 -8.78
CA MET A 213 8.03 -8.63 -9.86
C MET A 213 9.48 -8.59 -10.34
N GLU A 214 10.08 -9.76 -10.59
CA GLU A 214 11.44 -9.85 -11.11
C GLU A 214 11.44 -10.33 -12.56
N ILE A 215 12.13 -9.58 -13.42
CA ILE A 215 12.32 -9.94 -14.83
C ILE A 215 13.68 -9.42 -15.34
N GLU A 216 14.46 -10.28 -15.98
CA GLU A 216 15.78 -9.98 -16.58
C GLU A 216 16.72 -9.17 -15.67
N GLY A 217 16.70 -9.50 -14.36
CA GLY A 217 17.53 -8.83 -13.35
C GLY A 217 17.00 -7.49 -12.86
N TRP A 218 15.84 -7.05 -13.34
CA TRP A 218 15.10 -5.93 -12.81
C TRP A 218 14.10 -6.38 -11.74
N LYS A 219 14.03 -5.65 -10.63
CA LYS A 219 12.97 -5.72 -9.63
C LYS A 219 12.06 -4.54 -9.82
N ILE A 220 10.79 -4.81 -10.07
CA ILE A 220 9.77 -3.80 -10.37
C ILE A 220 8.84 -3.68 -9.17
N TYR A 221 8.86 -2.52 -8.53
CA TYR A 221 8.07 -2.21 -7.34
C TYR A 221 6.92 -1.28 -7.68
N GLN A 222 5.77 -1.46 -7.03
CA GLN A 222 4.70 -0.47 -7.01
C GLN A 222 5.16 0.73 -6.16
N LEU A 223 5.32 1.91 -6.78
CA LEU A 223 5.80 3.11 -6.10
C LEU A 223 4.66 4.08 -5.79
N SER A 224 3.84 4.42 -6.77
CA SER A 224 2.78 5.42 -6.65
C SER A 224 1.71 5.23 -7.73
N TYR A 225 0.70 6.07 -7.70
CA TYR A 225 -0.44 6.11 -8.64
C TYR A 225 -0.98 7.53 -8.74
N ASP A 226 -2.02 7.79 -9.51
CA ASP A 226 -2.71 9.09 -9.53
C ASP A 226 -3.61 9.23 -8.28
N GLU A 227 -3.06 9.83 -7.24
CA GLU A 227 -3.74 10.03 -5.94
C GLU A 227 -5.01 10.90 -6.09
N THR A 228 -5.09 11.75 -7.12
CA THR A 228 -6.28 12.59 -7.33
C THR A 228 -7.50 11.77 -7.70
N LYS A 229 -7.31 10.63 -8.37
CA LYS A 229 -8.36 9.68 -8.74
C LYS A 229 -8.55 8.56 -7.71
N GLY A 230 -7.60 8.37 -6.79
CA GLY A 230 -7.63 7.31 -5.79
C GLY A 230 -7.76 5.93 -6.43
N ARG A 231 -8.72 5.12 -5.96
CA ARG A 231 -9.00 3.77 -6.48
C ARG A 231 -9.36 3.72 -7.98
N TRP A 232 -9.63 4.85 -8.58
CA TRP A 232 -9.98 4.99 -9.98
C TRP A 232 -8.80 5.43 -10.86
N SER A 233 -7.57 5.33 -10.33
CA SER A 233 -6.37 5.68 -11.09
C SER A 233 -6.22 4.80 -12.33
N ASP A 234 -5.95 5.44 -13.46
CA ASP A 234 -5.55 4.81 -14.72
C ASP A 234 -4.04 4.85 -14.94
N VAL A 235 -3.30 5.27 -13.91
CA VAL A 235 -1.85 5.44 -13.93
C VAL A 235 -1.22 4.69 -12.76
N SER A 236 -0.14 3.96 -13.03
CA SER A 236 0.77 3.43 -12.02
C SER A 236 2.18 3.91 -12.25
N VAL A 237 2.87 4.23 -11.17
CA VAL A 237 4.30 4.55 -11.19
C VAL A 237 5.06 3.39 -10.58
N PHE A 238 5.99 2.84 -11.34
CA PHE A 238 6.85 1.76 -10.91
C PHE A 238 8.26 2.26 -10.62
N GLU A 239 8.88 1.71 -9.59
CA GLU A 239 10.32 1.82 -9.38
C GLU A 239 10.99 0.54 -9.88
N LEU A 240 11.90 0.70 -10.84
CA LEU A 240 12.68 -0.39 -11.39
C LEU A 240 14.08 -0.33 -10.81
N VAL A 241 14.49 -1.39 -10.12
CA VAL A 241 15.80 -1.48 -9.47
C VAL A 241 16.58 -2.63 -10.07
N ARG A 242 17.81 -2.36 -10.48
CA ARG A 242 18.78 -3.37 -10.90
C ARG A 242 20.05 -3.20 -10.10
N ASP A 243 20.40 -4.22 -9.32
CA ASP A 243 21.62 -4.27 -8.52
C ASP A 243 22.40 -5.56 -8.83
N PRO A 244 23.39 -5.51 -9.72
CA PRO A 244 24.17 -6.67 -10.11
C PRO A 244 25.07 -7.21 -9.00
N TRP A 245 25.34 -6.41 -7.96
CA TRP A 245 26.25 -6.75 -6.87
C TRP A 245 25.53 -7.35 -5.65
N LEU A 246 24.21 -7.25 -5.59
CA LEU A 246 23.40 -7.75 -4.46
C LEU A 246 23.66 -9.24 -4.14
N PRO A 247 23.79 -10.17 -5.10
CA PRO A 247 24.13 -11.56 -4.81
C PRO A 247 25.48 -11.73 -4.09
N PHE A 248 26.47 -10.90 -4.43
CA PHE A 248 27.79 -10.94 -3.78
C PHE A 248 27.72 -10.39 -2.35
N VAL A 249 26.89 -9.39 -2.08
CA VAL A 249 26.64 -8.91 -0.72
C VAL A 249 26.06 -10.05 0.13
N TYR A 250 25.04 -10.76 -0.38
CA TYR A 250 24.47 -11.91 0.31
C TYR A 250 25.51 -13.03 0.52
N ALA A 251 26.34 -13.33 -0.47
CA ALA A 251 27.41 -14.32 -0.33
C ALA A 251 28.36 -13.94 0.80
N GLY A 252 28.78 -12.69 0.90
CA GLY A 252 29.61 -12.18 2.00
C GLY A 252 28.94 -12.32 3.37
N ILE A 253 27.65 -11.99 3.48
CA ILE A 253 26.87 -12.15 4.71
C ILE A 253 26.76 -13.62 5.12
N ILE A 254 26.45 -14.51 4.19
CA ILE A 254 26.36 -15.96 4.44
C ILE A 254 27.70 -16.51 4.92
N MET A 255 28.83 -16.07 4.31
CA MET A 255 30.17 -16.45 4.75
C MET A 255 30.46 -16.01 6.19
N MET A 256 30.08 -14.78 6.56
CA MET A 256 30.22 -14.28 7.94
C MET A 256 29.38 -15.09 8.91
N MET A 257 28.13 -15.42 8.57
CA MET A 257 27.28 -16.26 9.41
C MET A 257 27.86 -17.65 9.61
N ALA A 258 28.36 -18.29 8.54
CA ALA A 258 29.05 -19.56 8.62
C ALA A 258 30.31 -19.48 9.49
N GLY A 259 31.08 -18.41 9.36
CA GLY A 259 32.25 -18.13 10.19
C GLY A 259 31.90 -17.98 11.67
N ALA A 260 30.79 -17.30 11.99
CA ALA A 260 30.29 -17.18 13.36
C ALA A 260 29.89 -18.54 13.94
N VAL A 261 29.16 -19.37 13.20
CA VAL A 261 28.80 -20.74 13.62
C VAL A 261 30.06 -21.58 13.92
N CYS A 262 31.05 -21.55 13.02
CA CYS A 262 32.33 -22.22 13.22
C CYS A 262 33.05 -21.75 14.51
N LEU A 263 32.95 -20.45 14.83
CA LEU A 263 33.53 -19.89 16.06
C LEU A 263 32.85 -20.44 17.31
N PHE A 264 31.51 -20.49 17.33
CA PHE A 264 30.74 -21.07 18.44
C PHE A 264 31.08 -22.55 18.69
N VAL A 265 31.10 -23.34 17.61
CA VAL A 265 31.46 -24.78 17.71
C VAL A 265 32.88 -24.96 18.24
N SER A 266 33.83 -24.11 17.79
CA SER A 266 35.24 -24.16 18.30
C SER A 266 35.33 -23.77 19.76
N ALA A 267 34.56 -22.80 20.22
CA ALA A 267 34.53 -22.36 21.61
C ALA A 267 33.92 -23.41 22.53
N GLN A 268 32.92 -24.13 22.09
CA GLN A 268 32.25 -25.18 22.84
C GLN A 268 33.17 -26.40 23.05
N LYS A 269 33.83 -26.86 21.98
CA LYS A 269 34.83 -27.97 22.07
C LYS A 269 35.95 -27.68 23.04
N ARG A 270 36.45 -26.45 23.07
CA ARG A 270 37.50 -26.06 24.03
C ARG A 270 37.01 -26.14 25.48
N LYS A 271 35.79 -25.72 25.79
CA LYS A 271 35.19 -25.83 27.12
C LYS A 271 35.05 -27.27 27.58
N GLU A 272 34.82 -28.23 26.66
CA GLU A 272 34.76 -29.63 26.93
C GLU A 272 36.16 -30.21 27.18
N GLU A 273 37.17 -29.81 26.40
CA GLU A 273 38.58 -30.21 26.58
C GLU A 273 39.17 -29.67 27.90
N ASP A 274 38.83 -28.44 28.31
CA ASP A 274 39.30 -27.83 29.56
C ASP A 274 38.59 -28.43 30.83
N LYS A 275 37.53 -29.26 30.67
CA LYS A 275 36.80 -29.92 31.73
C LYS A 275 37.13 -31.41 31.87
N ALA A 276 37.83 -32.03 30.91
CA ALA A 276 38.29 -33.41 30.90
C ALA A 276 39.74 -33.53 31.42
#